data_06bb5f09c31fef6c3e21d3e15782c89c
#
_entry.id   06bb5f09c31fef6c3e21d3e15782c89c
#
_cell.length_a   1.000
_cell.length_b   1.000
_cell.length_c   1.000
_cell.angle_alpha   90.00
_cell.angle_beta   90.00
_cell.angle_gamma   90.00
#
_symmetry.space_group_name_H-M   'P 1'
#
loop_
_entity.id
_entity.type
_entity.pdbx_description
1 polymer ?
#
loop_
_entity_poly.entity_id
_entity_poly.type
_entity_poly.pdbx_seq_one_letter_code
_entity_poly.pdbx_strand_id
1 'polypeptide(L)'
;DIYFCTSDIGWVVGHSYIVYAPLLAGVTTLFREGAIDYPNPGIAWELVEKYRVSVVFTAPTAVRMFMRHGDELPKKFDLRSLRLFTCAGEPLNPEALNWAYRVLCGNGTTAFVADNWWQTETGGPCLGTLPIMAARPAKAGKALPGVVAEVVDQQGNKMPPNKGGLLVIRKPFPHMFRTVYGDAPRYAQDWGKVPNAYTTGDVAVCDQDGYFTVVGRADDVLNVAGHRIGTADVEGALVSHPAVAEAAVIGRPDEIKGENIKAFVILRVGHTGSPQLEAKLKDHVRHVLGGIAVPAEIAFPDKLPKTRSGKIIRRLLKAQELGRDVGDLSTLEE
;
A
#
# COMPACT_ATOMS: atom_id res chain seq x y z
N ASP A 1 20.78 -6.30 15.85
CA ASP A 1 19.34 -6.22 15.60
C ASP A 1 18.73 -7.61 15.41
N ILE A 2 17.47 -7.74 15.78
CA ILE A 2 16.62 -8.88 15.45
C ILE A 2 15.50 -8.35 14.57
N TYR A 3 15.42 -8.89 13.36
CA TYR A 3 14.56 -8.41 12.29
C TYR A 3 13.41 -9.39 12.06
N PHE A 4 12.20 -8.90 12.00
CA PHE A 4 11.00 -9.68 11.74
C PHE A 4 10.22 -9.09 10.56
N CYS A 5 10.22 -9.81 9.44
CA CYS A 5 9.37 -9.49 8.31
C CYS A 5 8.12 -10.38 8.34
N THR A 6 6.95 -9.77 8.32
CA THR A 6 5.67 -10.50 8.41
C THR A 6 5.10 -10.89 7.05
N SER A 7 5.84 -10.64 5.97
CA SER A 7 5.40 -10.93 4.61
C SER A 7 5.52 -12.42 4.28
N ASP A 8 4.78 -12.84 3.26
CA ASP A 8 4.85 -14.17 2.71
C ASP A 8 6.16 -14.36 1.91
N ILE A 9 6.82 -15.51 2.11
CA ILE A 9 8.07 -15.86 1.42
C ILE A 9 7.87 -16.09 -0.09
N GLY A 10 6.66 -16.31 -0.54
CA GLY A 10 6.31 -16.43 -1.97
C GLY A 10 6.41 -15.13 -2.75
N TRP A 11 6.55 -13.97 -2.06
CA TRP A 11 6.74 -12.67 -2.66
C TRP A 11 8.20 -12.25 -2.67
N VAL A 12 8.56 -11.33 -3.57
CA VAL A 12 9.92 -10.77 -3.59
C VAL A 12 10.33 -10.15 -2.24
N VAL A 13 9.39 -9.57 -1.50
CA VAL A 13 9.66 -9.04 -0.16
C VAL A 13 10.13 -10.14 0.80
N GLY A 14 9.57 -11.34 0.70
CA GLY A 14 10.05 -12.50 1.45
C GLY A 14 11.49 -12.86 1.09
N HIS A 15 11.81 -12.92 -0.20
CA HIS A 15 13.17 -13.18 -0.66
C HIS A 15 14.14 -12.08 -0.22
N SER A 16 13.81 -10.82 -0.50
CA SER A 16 14.69 -9.69 -0.19
C SER A 16 14.81 -9.43 1.30
N TYR A 17 13.71 -9.48 2.06
CA TYR A 17 13.63 -8.97 3.44
C TYR A 17 13.34 -10.01 4.51
N ILE A 18 13.19 -11.30 4.18
CA ILE A 18 13.30 -12.40 5.15
C ILE A 18 14.66 -13.06 5.02
N VAL A 19 15.14 -13.26 3.78
CA VAL A 19 16.35 -14.08 3.53
C VAL A 19 17.56 -13.20 3.25
N TYR A 20 17.58 -12.43 2.14
CA TYR A 20 18.83 -11.87 1.64
C TYR A 20 19.31 -10.65 2.43
N ALA A 21 18.50 -9.61 2.56
CA ALA A 21 18.94 -8.34 3.13
C ALA A 21 19.34 -8.45 4.62
N PRO A 22 18.55 -9.11 5.50
CA PRO A 22 18.95 -9.25 6.89
C PRO A 22 20.26 -10.03 7.07
N LEU A 23 20.43 -11.11 6.33
CA LEU A 23 21.63 -11.95 6.43
C LEU A 23 22.86 -11.23 5.86
N LEU A 24 22.71 -10.50 4.73
CA LEU A 24 23.79 -9.69 4.19
C LEU A 24 24.22 -8.57 5.14
N ALA A 25 23.26 -8.02 5.89
CA ALA A 25 23.52 -7.00 6.92
C ALA A 25 24.07 -7.58 8.23
N GLY A 26 24.25 -8.91 8.33
CA GLY A 26 24.69 -9.58 9.57
C GLY A 26 23.65 -9.49 10.70
N VAL A 27 22.36 -9.37 10.35
CA VAL A 27 21.25 -9.23 11.29
C VAL A 27 20.54 -10.57 11.46
N THR A 28 20.16 -10.89 12.69
CA THR A 28 19.32 -12.06 12.96
C THR A 28 17.93 -11.86 12.36
N THR A 29 17.49 -12.76 11.51
CA THR A 29 16.12 -12.76 10.97
C THR A 29 15.23 -13.74 11.73
N LEU A 30 14.05 -13.28 12.13
CA LEU A 30 12.99 -14.12 12.67
C LEU A 30 12.05 -14.49 11.52
N PHE A 31 11.86 -15.78 11.35
CA PHE A 31 10.90 -16.32 10.38
C PHE A 31 9.84 -17.14 11.13
N ARG A 32 8.59 -17.01 10.69
CA ARG A 32 7.46 -17.71 11.25
C ARG A 32 6.56 -18.28 10.16
N GLU A 33 6.12 -19.50 10.33
CA GLU A 33 5.09 -20.14 9.54
C GLU A 33 3.69 -19.81 10.07
N GLY A 34 2.74 -19.57 9.18
CA GLY A 34 1.33 -19.28 9.49
C GLY A 34 0.98 -17.79 9.49
N ALA A 35 -0.33 -17.50 9.52
CA ALA A 35 -0.86 -16.15 9.49
C ALA A 35 -0.45 -15.33 10.72
N ILE A 36 -0.31 -14.01 10.53
CA ILE A 36 0.24 -13.10 11.55
C ILE A 36 -0.67 -12.92 12.78
N ASP A 37 -1.91 -13.37 12.70
CA ASP A 37 -2.92 -13.37 13.77
C ASP A 37 -3.34 -14.77 14.23
N TYR A 38 -2.69 -15.83 13.74
CA TYR A 38 -2.93 -17.21 14.16
C TYR A 38 -1.75 -17.74 14.99
N PRO A 39 -1.95 -18.50 16.09
CA PRO A 39 -3.22 -19.02 16.62
C PRO A 39 -4.02 -18.01 17.46
N ASN A 40 -3.49 -16.81 17.68
CA ASN A 40 -4.17 -15.75 18.41
C ASN A 40 -3.77 -14.37 17.89
N PRO A 41 -4.59 -13.34 18.05
CA PRO A 41 -4.31 -11.99 17.53
C PRO A 41 -3.08 -11.31 18.12
N GLY A 42 -2.56 -11.79 19.24
CA GLY A 42 -1.40 -11.23 19.92
C GLY A 42 -0.07 -11.85 19.52
N ILE A 43 -0.08 -12.89 18.69
CA ILE A 43 1.13 -13.68 18.37
C ILE A 43 2.30 -12.83 17.83
N ALA A 44 2.01 -11.81 17.02
CA ALA A 44 3.06 -10.94 16.51
C ALA A 44 3.80 -10.19 17.64
N TRP A 45 3.06 -9.71 18.61
CA TRP A 45 3.58 -8.97 19.77
C TRP A 45 4.30 -9.89 20.77
N GLU A 46 3.77 -11.09 20.96
CA GLU A 46 4.42 -12.15 21.74
C GLU A 46 5.81 -12.49 21.16
N LEU A 47 5.93 -12.58 19.84
CA LEU A 47 7.21 -12.80 19.17
C LEU A 47 8.16 -11.60 19.33
N VAL A 48 7.64 -10.37 19.25
CA VAL A 48 8.45 -9.15 19.48
C VAL A 48 9.01 -9.16 20.90
N GLU A 49 8.20 -9.45 21.92
CA GLU A 49 8.63 -9.54 23.31
C GLU A 49 9.63 -10.68 23.51
N LYS A 50 9.24 -11.91 23.13
CA LYS A 50 10.02 -13.14 23.39
C LYS A 50 11.42 -13.08 22.79
N TYR A 51 11.52 -12.61 21.55
CA TYR A 51 12.79 -12.58 20.81
C TYR A 51 13.45 -11.21 20.81
N ARG A 52 12.90 -10.24 21.52
CA ARG A 52 13.44 -8.87 21.59
C ARG A 52 13.62 -8.26 20.20
N VAL A 53 12.61 -8.43 19.34
CA VAL A 53 12.65 -7.92 17.96
C VAL A 53 12.85 -6.41 17.97
N SER A 54 13.82 -5.94 17.20
CA SER A 54 14.15 -4.51 17.11
C SER A 54 13.61 -3.84 15.85
N VAL A 55 13.35 -4.62 14.81
CA VAL A 55 12.82 -4.12 13.53
C VAL A 55 11.68 -5.00 13.07
N VAL A 56 10.52 -4.42 12.81
CA VAL A 56 9.38 -5.07 12.16
C VAL A 56 9.16 -4.46 10.79
N PHE A 57 9.11 -5.31 9.76
CA PHE A 57 8.75 -4.94 8.40
C PHE A 57 7.45 -5.63 8.01
N THR A 58 6.42 -4.85 7.68
CA THR A 58 5.06 -5.36 7.48
C THR A 58 4.34 -4.64 6.33
N ALA A 59 3.06 -4.87 6.18
CA ALA A 59 2.20 -4.18 5.20
C ALA A 59 1.13 -3.34 5.92
N PRO A 60 0.66 -2.24 5.33
CA PRO A 60 -0.44 -1.44 5.87
C PRO A 60 -1.71 -2.26 6.16
N THR A 61 -2.01 -3.27 5.34
CA THR A 61 -3.11 -4.22 5.60
C THR A 61 -2.94 -4.94 6.95
N ALA A 62 -1.73 -5.37 7.30
CA ALA A 62 -1.47 -5.99 8.60
C ALA A 62 -1.65 -4.99 9.74
N VAL A 63 -1.23 -3.72 9.55
CA VAL A 63 -1.48 -2.66 10.56
C VAL A 63 -2.98 -2.49 10.80
N ARG A 64 -3.78 -2.40 9.75
CA ARG A 64 -5.25 -2.30 9.87
C ARG A 64 -5.87 -3.52 10.56
N MET A 65 -5.33 -4.71 10.32
CA MET A 65 -5.74 -5.92 11.03
C MET A 65 -5.42 -5.81 12.53
N PHE A 66 -4.23 -5.35 12.92
CA PHE A 66 -3.89 -5.12 14.31
C PHE A 66 -4.81 -4.09 14.98
N MET A 67 -5.13 -3.00 14.29
CA MET A 67 -6.08 -1.98 14.77
C MET A 67 -7.46 -2.56 15.11
N ARG A 68 -7.94 -3.57 14.35
CA ARG A 68 -9.22 -4.24 14.62
C ARG A 68 -9.28 -4.95 15.97
N HIS A 69 -8.12 -5.42 16.46
CA HIS A 69 -8.00 -6.10 17.76
C HIS A 69 -7.88 -5.13 18.94
N GLY A 70 -7.88 -3.83 18.66
CA GLY A 70 -7.88 -2.76 19.65
C GLY A 70 -6.50 -2.41 20.20
N ASP A 71 -6.43 -1.22 20.78
CA ASP A 71 -5.19 -0.60 21.27
C ASP A 71 -4.60 -1.32 22.49
N GLU A 72 -5.45 -2.02 23.26
CA GLU A 72 -5.04 -2.65 24.52
C GLU A 72 -4.30 -3.97 24.32
N LEU A 73 -4.45 -4.60 23.15
CA LEU A 73 -3.79 -5.88 22.90
C LEU A 73 -2.27 -5.75 22.82
N PRO A 74 -1.67 -4.85 22.02
CA PRO A 74 -0.22 -4.67 21.99
C PRO A 74 0.38 -4.23 23.33
N LYS A 75 -0.36 -3.49 24.14
CA LYS A 75 0.10 -3.01 25.47
C LYS A 75 0.32 -4.12 26.50
N LYS A 76 -0.19 -5.33 26.24
CA LYS A 76 0.03 -6.49 27.11
C LYS A 76 1.44 -7.07 27.02
N PHE A 77 2.23 -6.63 26.03
CA PHE A 77 3.54 -7.15 25.70
C PHE A 77 4.63 -6.09 25.86
N ASP A 78 5.85 -6.52 26.19
CA ASP A 78 7.01 -5.63 26.27
C ASP A 78 7.58 -5.37 24.85
N LEU A 79 7.20 -4.25 24.25
CA LEU A 79 7.64 -3.82 22.93
C LEU A 79 8.84 -2.86 22.97
N ARG A 80 9.51 -2.66 24.11
CA ARG A 80 10.62 -1.69 24.26
C ARG A 80 11.85 -2.01 23.43
N SER A 81 11.99 -3.24 22.95
CA SER A 81 13.05 -3.61 22.02
C SER A 81 12.83 -3.04 20.60
N LEU A 82 11.58 -2.70 20.26
CA LEU A 82 11.23 -2.19 18.93
C LEU A 82 11.79 -0.77 18.76
N ARG A 83 12.60 -0.57 17.72
CA ARG A 83 13.18 0.73 17.33
C ARG A 83 12.76 1.19 15.94
N LEU A 84 12.31 0.27 15.09
CA LEU A 84 11.81 0.56 13.75
C LEU A 84 10.60 -0.32 13.43
N PHE A 85 9.52 0.34 13.04
CA PHE A 85 8.34 -0.31 12.49
C PHE A 85 8.11 0.25 11.09
N THR A 86 8.24 -0.57 10.06
CA THR A 86 8.19 -0.11 8.68
C THR A 86 7.18 -0.87 7.84
N CYS A 87 6.55 -0.17 6.90
CA CYS A 87 5.51 -0.70 6.03
C CYS A 87 5.86 -0.51 4.56
N ALA A 88 5.40 -1.45 3.73
CA ALA A 88 5.45 -1.35 2.28
C ALA A 88 4.33 -2.16 1.61
N GLY A 89 4.18 -1.98 0.30
CA GLY A 89 3.28 -2.76 -0.55
C GLY A 89 1.99 -2.04 -0.95
N GLU A 90 1.57 -1.08 -0.16
CA GLU A 90 0.46 -0.16 -0.45
C GLU A 90 0.68 1.15 0.34
N PRO A 91 0.02 2.26 0.01
CA PRO A 91 0.16 3.49 0.78
C PRO A 91 -0.25 3.31 2.25
N LEU A 92 0.61 3.73 3.17
CA LEU A 92 0.28 3.75 4.60
C LEU A 92 -0.60 4.97 4.87
N ASN A 93 -1.89 4.73 5.13
CA ASN A 93 -2.81 5.81 5.39
C ASN A 93 -2.49 6.54 6.72
N PRO A 94 -2.90 7.82 6.86
CA PRO A 94 -2.59 8.62 8.05
C PRO A 94 -3.06 7.98 9.35
N GLU A 95 -4.21 7.31 9.34
CA GLU A 95 -4.79 6.68 10.53
C GLU A 95 -3.92 5.52 11.02
N ALA A 96 -3.49 4.64 10.12
CA ALA A 96 -2.62 3.51 10.46
C ALA A 96 -1.23 3.98 10.91
N LEU A 97 -0.67 5.02 10.27
CA LEU A 97 0.59 5.64 10.69
C LEU A 97 0.48 6.20 12.12
N ASN A 98 -0.56 7.00 12.38
CA ASN A 98 -0.78 7.61 13.69
C ASN A 98 -1.05 6.56 14.77
N TRP A 99 -1.78 5.50 14.43
CA TRP A 99 -2.00 4.37 15.33
C TRP A 99 -0.69 3.68 15.70
N ALA A 100 0.15 3.37 14.71
CA ALA A 100 1.44 2.73 14.94
C ALA A 100 2.34 3.59 15.85
N TYR A 101 2.42 4.90 15.60
CA TYR A 101 3.15 5.82 16.47
C TYR A 101 2.61 5.81 17.90
N ARG A 102 1.31 5.94 18.07
CA ARG A 102 0.68 6.04 19.38
C ARG A 102 0.73 4.74 20.18
N VAL A 103 0.45 3.63 19.52
CA VAL A 103 0.23 2.34 20.22
C VAL A 103 1.51 1.50 20.29
N LEU A 104 2.29 1.46 19.21
CA LEU A 104 3.46 0.58 19.14
C LEU A 104 4.75 1.31 19.48
N CYS A 105 4.85 2.60 19.16
CA CYS A 105 6.10 3.33 19.20
C CYS A 105 6.11 4.47 20.21
N GLY A 106 5.14 4.51 21.15
CA GLY A 106 5.08 5.50 22.21
C GLY A 106 5.14 6.95 21.71
N ASN A 107 4.39 7.27 20.65
CA ASN A 107 4.43 8.55 19.94
C ASN A 107 5.82 8.90 19.37
N GLY A 108 6.58 7.90 18.90
CA GLY A 108 7.92 8.08 18.36
C GLY A 108 9.04 8.19 19.40
N THR A 109 8.74 8.02 20.68
CA THR A 109 9.77 8.10 21.73
C THR A 109 10.59 6.82 21.85
N THR A 110 10.04 5.66 21.48
CA THR A 110 10.70 4.35 21.59
C THR A 110 11.11 3.80 20.23
N ALA A 111 10.32 4.07 19.17
CA ALA A 111 10.62 3.60 17.85
C ALA A 111 10.20 4.63 16.78
N PHE A 112 10.71 4.40 15.57
CA PHE A 112 10.38 5.19 14.39
C PHE A 112 9.45 4.40 13.48
N VAL A 113 8.38 5.03 12.98
CA VAL A 113 7.50 4.44 11.96
C VAL A 113 7.90 4.96 10.59
N ALA A 114 8.16 4.04 9.66
CA ALA A 114 8.54 4.36 8.30
C ALA A 114 7.57 3.79 7.29
N ASP A 115 7.23 4.59 6.29
CA ASP A 115 6.64 4.10 5.05
C ASP A 115 7.71 4.04 3.98
N ASN A 116 7.59 3.09 3.05
CA ASN A 116 8.46 2.99 1.91
C ASN A 116 7.72 2.44 0.69
N TRP A 117 8.19 2.83 -0.49
CA TRP A 117 7.66 2.37 -1.75
C TRP A 117 8.73 1.67 -2.57
N TRP A 118 8.36 0.54 -3.15
CA TRP A 118 9.14 -0.26 -4.07
C TRP A 118 8.26 -1.27 -4.82
N GLN A 119 8.85 -1.99 -5.73
CA GLN A 119 8.19 -3.01 -6.55
C GLN A 119 9.04 -4.28 -6.60
N THR A 120 8.46 -5.38 -7.09
CA THR A 120 9.20 -6.61 -7.37
C THR A 120 10.41 -6.32 -8.28
N GLU A 121 10.20 -5.52 -9.30
CA GLU A 121 11.19 -5.13 -10.30
C GLU A 121 12.34 -4.29 -9.73
N THR A 122 12.12 -3.60 -8.62
CA THR A 122 13.17 -2.82 -7.96
C THR A 122 13.95 -3.62 -6.92
N GLY A 123 13.45 -4.79 -6.47
CA GLY A 123 14.12 -5.68 -5.53
C GLY A 123 14.25 -5.16 -4.10
N GLY A 124 13.99 -3.87 -3.87
CA GLY A 124 14.03 -3.20 -2.58
C GLY A 124 13.54 -1.75 -2.65
N PRO A 125 13.42 -1.04 -1.50
CA PRO A 125 12.91 0.31 -1.42
C PRO A 125 13.65 1.32 -2.30
N CYS A 126 12.86 2.10 -3.02
CA CYS A 126 13.32 3.23 -3.82
C CYS A 126 12.99 4.57 -3.17
N LEU A 127 11.81 4.65 -2.57
CA LEU A 127 11.38 5.79 -1.76
C LEU A 127 11.24 5.32 -0.32
N GLY A 128 11.60 6.14 0.63
CA GLY A 128 11.48 5.79 2.03
C GLY A 128 11.64 6.97 2.97
N THR A 129 11.13 6.81 4.18
CA THR A 129 11.33 7.75 5.27
C THR A 129 12.42 7.20 6.19
N LEU A 130 13.55 7.88 6.26
CA LEU A 130 14.66 7.52 7.16
C LEU A 130 14.47 8.19 8.54
N PRO A 131 15.05 7.64 9.62
CA PRO A 131 14.96 8.24 10.97
C PRO A 131 15.48 9.67 11.09
N ILE A 132 16.30 10.11 10.14
CA ILE A 132 16.81 11.50 10.04
C ILE A 132 15.83 12.45 9.33
N MET A 133 14.70 11.96 8.89
CA MET A 133 13.65 12.72 8.19
C MET A 133 12.39 12.79 9.04
N ALA A 134 11.61 13.85 8.88
CA ALA A 134 10.27 13.89 9.44
C ALA A 134 9.37 12.88 8.72
N ALA A 135 8.71 12.00 9.46
CA ALA A 135 7.63 11.17 8.90
C ALA A 135 6.42 12.06 8.61
N ARG A 136 5.89 11.96 7.39
CA ARG A 136 4.73 12.73 6.95
C ARG A 136 3.61 11.77 6.57
N PRO A 137 2.41 11.91 7.12
CA PRO A 137 1.27 11.08 6.77
C PRO A 137 1.01 11.07 5.25
N ALA A 138 0.66 9.92 4.70
CA ALA A 138 0.44 9.67 3.27
C ALA A 138 1.66 9.94 2.36
N LYS A 139 2.86 10.06 2.90
CA LYS A 139 4.09 10.20 2.13
C LYS A 139 4.95 8.95 2.24
N ALA A 140 5.32 8.38 1.09
CA ALA A 140 6.28 7.26 1.03
C ALA A 140 7.72 7.67 1.33
N GLY A 141 7.96 8.93 1.66
CA GLY A 141 9.29 9.48 1.93
C GLY A 141 9.96 10.12 0.72
N LYS A 142 11.28 10.12 0.72
CA LYS A 142 12.12 10.67 -0.37
C LYS A 142 12.83 9.56 -1.13
N ALA A 143 13.38 9.88 -2.29
CA ALA A 143 14.28 8.97 -3.00
C ALA A 143 15.47 8.58 -2.10
N LEU A 144 15.69 7.27 -1.95
CA LEU A 144 16.79 6.75 -1.15
C LEU A 144 18.15 6.97 -1.82
N PRO A 145 19.25 6.97 -1.07
CA PRO A 145 20.57 7.16 -1.63
C PRO A 145 20.86 6.22 -2.82
N GLY A 146 21.29 6.77 -3.94
CA GLY A 146 21.55 6.03 -5.17
C GLY A 146 20.36 5.90 -6.11
N VAL A 147 19.13 6.22 -5.67
CA VAL A 147 17.93 6.21 -6.50
C VAL A 147 17.62 7.59 -7.05
N VAL A 148 17.40 7.68 -8.36
CA VAL A 148 16.97 8.91 -9.04
C VAL A 148 15.51 8.72 -9.46
N ALA A 149 14.59 9.04 -8.55
CA ALA A 149 13.16 9.00 -8.79
C ALA A 149 12.63 10.37 -9.23
N GLU A 150 11.73 10.40 -10.20
CA GLU A 150 11.06 11.62 -10.68
C GLU A 150 9.59 11.37 -10.96
N VAL A 151 8.82 12.47 -10.91
CA VAL A 151 7.45 12.52 -11.43
C VAL A 151 7.47 13.25 -12.76
N VAL A 152 6.94 12.61 -13.81
CA VAL A 152 7.02 13.11 -15.18
C VAL A 152 5.66 13.06 -15.90
N ASP A 153 5.54 13.81 -16.99
CA ASP A 153 4.43 13.67 -17.92
C ASP A 153 4.63 12.44 -18.85
N GLN A 154 3.71 12.21 -19.79
CA GLN A 154 3.80 11.11 -20.76
C GLN A 154 4.97 11.27 -21.75
N GLN A 155 5.49 12.47 -21.93
CA GLN A 155 6.63 12.79 -22.79
C GLN A 155 7.97 12.65 -22.01
N GLY A 156 7.92 12.40 -20.71
CA GLY A 156 9.10 12.26 -19.85
C GLY A 156 9.66 13.56 -19.31
N ASN A 157 8.93 14.68 -19.45
CA ASN A 157 9.31 15.96 -18.87
C ASN A 157 8.98 15.97 -17.38
N LYS A 158 9.89 16.49 -16.56
CA LYS A 158 9.70 16.59 -15.11
C LYS A 158 8.52 17.49 -14.76
N MET A 159 7.64 16.98 -13.89
CA MET A 159 6.51 17.73 -13.39
C MET A 159 6.94 18.78 -12.35
N PRO A 160 6.28 19.94 -12.31
CA PRO A 160 6.46 20.90 -11.21
C PRO A 160 6.08 20.27 -9.86
N PRO A 161 6.63 20.77 -8.74
CA PRO A 161 6.22 20.33 -7.41
C PRO A 161 4.71 20.40 -7.21
N ASN A 162 4.17 19.42 -6.47
CA ASN A 162 2.74 19.27 -6.18
C ASN A 162 1.85 18.97 -7.41
N LYS A 163 2.43 18.62 -8.55
CA LYS A 163 1.68 18.14 -9.71
C LYS A 163 1.87 16.64 -9.89
N GLY A 164 0.76 15.96 -10.17
CA GLY A 164 0.75 14.52 -10.41
C GLY A 164 1.27 14.14 -11.79
N GLY A 165 1.93 12.99 -11.86
CA GLY A 165 2.46 12.42 -13.08
C GLY A 165 2.87 10.97 -12.90
N LEU A 166 3.53 10.40 -13.91
CA LEU A 166 4.09 9.05 -13.83
C LEU A 166 5.33 9.04 -12.93
N LEU A 167 5.40 8.10 -12.00
CA LEU A 167 6.60 7.84 -11.23
C LEU A 167 7.59 7.05 -12.11
N VAL A 168 8.81 7.55 -12.23
CA VAL A 168 9.86 6.91 -13.02
C VAL A 168 11.17 6.85 -12.23
N ILE A 169 12.01 5.86 -12.57
CA ILE A 169 13.38 5.74 -12.08
C ILE A 169 14.33 6.02 -13.24
N ARG A 170 15.16 7.06 -13.13
CA ARG A 170 16.05 7.52 -14.22
C ARG A 170 17.27 6.66 -14.44
N LYS A 171 17.74 5.97 -13.41
CA LYS A 171 18.98 5.19 -13.50
C LYS A 171 18.79 3.83 -12.84
N PRO A 172 19.29 2.75 -13.44
CA PRO A 172 19.32 1.47 -12.76
C PRO A 172 20.26 1.53 -11.54
N PHE A 173 19.99 0.72 -10.55
CA PHE A 173 20.78 0.56 -9.34
C PHE A 173 20.99 -0.93 -9.00
N PRO A 174 21.91 -1.29 -8.09
CA PRO A 174 22.39 -2.68 -7.95
C PRO A 174 21.33 -3.74 -7.71
N HIS A 175 20.31 -3.47 -6.92
CA HIS A 175 19.26 -4.44 -6.57
C HIS A 175 18.04 -4.44 -7.52
N MET A 176 18.06 -3.66 -8.60
CA MET A 176 17.01 -3.65 -9.61
C MET A 176 17.10 -4.87 -10.51
N PHE A 177 15.95 -5.37 -11.02
CA PHE A 177 15.90 -6.50 -11.93
C PHE A 177 16.77 -6.28 -13.19
N ARG A 178 17.26 -7.38 -13.79
CA ARG A 178 18.13 -7.37 -14.98
C ARG A 178 17.45 -7.86 -16.23
N THR A 179 16.38 -8.63 -16.04
CA THR A 179 15.56 -9.20 -17.12
C THR A 179 14.30 -9.78 -16.50
N VAL A 180 13.38 -10.22 -17.36
CA VAL A 180 12.23 -11.06 -16.97
C VAL A 180 12.47 -12.45 -17.58
N TYR A 181 12.44 -13.48 -16.76
CA TYR A 181 12.66 -14.86 -17.20
C TYR A 181 11.61 -15.25 -18.25
N GLY A 182 12.06 -15.72 -19.40
CA GLY A 182 11.20 -16.10 -20.52
C GLY A 182 10.54 -14.93 -21.28
N ASP A 183 10.74 -13.66 -20.85
CA ASP A 183 10.10 -12.48 -21.45
C ASP A 183 11.04 -11.25 -21.44
N ALA A 184 12.15 -11.35 -22.15
CA ALA A 184 13.10 -10.24 -22.30
C ALA A 184 12.47 -8.97 -22.94
N PRO A 185 11.50 -9.07 -23.89
CA PRO A 185 10.82 -7.89 -24.42
C PRO A 185 10.13 -7.05 -23.38
N ARG A 186 9.55 -7.65 -22.34
CA ARG A 186 8.91 -6.92 -21.24
C ARG A 186 9.89 -6.01 -20.50
N TYR A 187 11.11 -6.48 -20.22
CA TYR A 187 12.15 -5.65 -19.63
C TYR A 187 12.43 -4.40 -20.46
N ALA A 188 12.58 -4.57 -21.78
CA ALA A 188 12.82 -3.46 -22.70
C ALA A 188 11.64 -2.48 -22.76
N GLN A 189 10.39 -2.98 -22.71
CA GLN A 189 9.19 -2.14 -22.67
C GLN A 189 9.14 -1.26 -21.43
N ASP A 190 9.48 -1.78 -20.26
CA ASP A 190 9.42 -1.01 -19.01
C ASP A 190 10.44 0.13 -18.98
N TRP A 191 11.55 -0.02 -19.73
CA TRP A 191 12.56 1.04 -19.93
C TRP A 191 12.30 1.92 -21.16
N GLY A 192 11.37 1.55 -22.02
CA GLY A 192 11.08 2.25 -23.29
C GLY A 192 9.81 3.11 -23.27
N LYS A 193 8.92 2.94 -22.31
CA LYS A 193 7.64 3.69 -22.25
C LYS A 193 7.83 5.20 -22.04
N VAL A 194 8.80 5.57 -21.24
CA VAL A 194 9.24 6.96 -21.05
C VAL A 194 10.71 7.04 -21.42
N PRO A 195 11.15 8.03 -22.23
CA PRO A 195 12.54 8.14 -22.65
C PRO A 195 13.52 8.16 -21.48
N ASN A 196 14.54 7.31 -21.53
CA ASN A 196 15.62 7.21 -20.55
C ASN A 196 15.15 7.00 -19.10
N ALA A 197 14.09 6.21 -18.91
CA ALA A 197 13.56 5.91 -17.58
C ALA A 197 12.88 4.54 -17.51
N TYR A 198 13.02 3.89 -16.38
CA TYR A 198 12.14 2.78 -16.00
C TYR A 198 10.79 3.34 -15.55
N THR A 199 9.74 2.88 -16.20
CA THR A 199 8.36 3.29 -15.91
C THR A 199 7.74 2.34 -14.90
N THR A 200 7.49 2.83 -13.69
CA THR A 200 6.96 2.00 -12.60
C THR A 200 5.52 1.56 -12.79
N GLY A 201 4.77 2.25 -13.65
CA GLY A 201 3.33 2.08 -13.78
C GLY A 201 2.53 2.69 -12.63
N ASP A 202 3.19 3.43 -11.73
CA ASP A 202 2.52 4.18 -10.65
C ASP A 202 2.42 5.67 -10.98
N VAL A 203 1.40 6.31 -10.43
CA VAL A 203 1.23 7.77 -10.41
C VAL A 203 1.69 8.29 -9.07
N ALA A 204 2.43 9.39 -9.07
CA ALA A 204 2.89 10.04 -7.85
C ALA A 204 2.83 11.57 -7.94
N VAL A 205 2.96 12.19 -6.80
CA VAL A 205 3.18 13.63 -6.63
C VAL A 205 4.45 13.81 -5.82
N CYS A 206 5.37 14.67 -6.25
CA CYS A 206 6.53 15.08 -5.47
C CYS A 206 6.29 16.50 -4.95
N ASP A 207 6.44 16.73 -3.64
CA ASP A 207 6.27 18.08 -3.08
C ASP A 207 7.57 18.91 -3.18
N GLN A 208 7.51 20.16 -2.72
CA GLN A 208 8.65 21.09 -2.76
C GLN A 208 9.84 20.62 -1.92
N ASP A 209 9.57 19.85 -0.87
CA ASP A 209 10.61 19.30 0.02
C ASP A 209 11.19 17.97 -0.48
N GLY A 210 10.70 17.45 -1.62
CA GLY A 210 11.13 16.21 -2.24
C GLY A 210 10.48 14.94 -1.65
N TYR A 211 9.36 15.07 -0.93
CA TYR A 211 8.58 13.90 -0.49
C TYR A 211 7.61 13.45 -1.56
N PHE A 212 7.53 12.15 -1.76
CA PHE A 212 6.64 11.52 -2.71
C PHE A 212 5.36 11.03 -2.02
N THR A 213 4.21 11.34 -2.63
CA THR A 213 2.94 10.65 -2.41
C THR A 213 2.72 9.72 -3.59
N VAL A 214 2.69 8.43 -3.38
CA VAL A 214 2.31 7.47 -4.41
C VAL A 214 0.79 7.32 -4.38
N VAL A 215 0.14 7.75 -5.46
CA VAL A 215 -1.34 7.80 -5.55
C VAL A 215 -1.92 6.42 -5.86
N GLY A 216 -1.17 5.60 -6.60
CA GLY A 216 -1.56 4.25 -7.00
C GLY A 216 -1.11 3.91 -8.40
N ARG A 217 -1.59 2.78 -8.92
CA ARG A 217 -1.29 2.34 -10.27
C ARG A 217 -1.90 3.28 -11.29
N ALA A 218 -1.18 3.56 -12.38
CA ALA A 218 -1.65 4.43 -13.45
C ALA A 218 -2.93 3.90 -14.13
N ASP A 219 -3.09 2.58 -14.15
CA ASP A 219 -4.26 1.86 -14.65
C ASP A 219 -5.42 1.78 -13.64
N ASP A 220 -5.15 2.03 -12.35
CA ASP A 220 -6.13 2.05 -11.26
C ASP A 220 -6.49 3.48 -10.78
N VAL A 221 -5.74 4.50 -11.20
CA VAL A 221 -6.07 5.90 -10.88
C VAL A 221 -7.29 6.33 -11.66
N LEU A 222 -8.30 6.78 -10.95
CA LEU A 222 -9.57 7.24 -11.51
C LEU A 222 -9.41 8.62 -12.15
N ASN A 223 -10.01 8.79 -13.32
CA ASN A 223 -10.07 10.10 -13.98
C ASN A 223 -11.51 10.63 -14.00
N VAL A 224 -11.92 11.25 -12.91
CA VAL A 224 -13.27 11.75 -12.71
C VAL A 224 -13.32 13.25 -13.02
N ALA A 225 -14.01 13.64 -14.07
CA ALA A 225 -14.15 15.03 -14.50
C ALA A 225 -12.79 15.76 -14.63
N GLY A 226 -11.77 15.10 -15.15
CA GLY A 226 -10.41 15.63 -15.32
C GLY A 226 -9.54 15.64 -14.06
N HIS A 227 -10.06 15.15 -12.93
CA HIS A 227 -9.30 15.00 -11.69
C HIS A 227 -8.80 13.57 -11.53
N ARG A 228 -7.54 13.42 -11.14
CA ARG A 228 -6.94 12.12 -10.82
C ARG A 228 -7.18 11.81 -9.35
N ILE A 229 -7.91 10.73 -9.08
CA ILE A 229 -8.27 10.29 -7.72
C ILE A 229 -7.68 8.89 -7.52
N GLY A 230 -6.93 8.71 -6.43
CA GLY A 230 -6.43 7.40 -6.04
C GLY A 230 -7.58 6.51 -5.55
N THR A 231 -7.65 5.27 -6.05
CA THR A 231 -8.61 4.30 -5.50
C THR A 231 -8.38 4.10 -4.01
N ALA A 232 -7.11 4.08 -3.57
CA ALA A 232 -6.73 3.93 -2.16
C ALA A 232 -7.24 5.08 -1.27
N ASP A 233 -7.35 6.31 -1.78
CA ASP A 233 -7.88 7.45 -1.02
C ASP A 233 -9.37 7.25 -0.72
N VAL A 234 -10.14 6.85 -1.73
CA VAL A 234 -11.59 6.59 -1.59
C VAL A 234 -11.84 5.38 -0.70
N GLU A 235 -11.06 4.31 -0.86
CA GLU A 235 -11.10 3.12 0.00
C GLU A 235 -10.78 3.48 1.45
N GLY A 236 -9.74 4.29 1.69
CA GLY A 236 -9.37 4.77 3.00
C GLY A 236 -10.49 5.58 3.67
N ALA A 237 -11.12 6.48 2.92
CA ALA A 237 -12.28 7.24 3.41
C ALA A 237 -13.46 6.33 3.76
N LEU A 238 -13.76 5.32 2.94
CA LEU A 238 -14.82 4.35 3.24
C LEU A 238 -14.50 3.52 4.50
N VAL A 239 -13.28 3.02 4.61
CA VAL A 239 -12.83 2.20 5.76
C VAL A 239 -12.80 2.99 7.08
N SER A 240 -12.63 4.31 7.04
CA SER A 240 -12.70 5.16 8.23
C SER A 240 -14.13 5.25 8.84
N HIS A 241 -15.16 4.84 8.09
CA HIS A 241 -16.52 4.76 8.62
C HIS A 241 -16.72 3.53 9.51
N PRO A 242 -17.34 3.64 10.72
CA PRO A 242 -17.47 2.55 11.69
C PRO A 242 -18.13 1.27 11.18
N ALA A 243 -19.04 1.36 10.19
CA ALA A 243 -19.73 0.22 9.63
C ALA A 243 -18.90 -0.58 8.60
N VAL A 244 -17.77 -0.05 8.13
CA VAL A 244 -16.99 -0.63 7.03
C VAL A 244 -15.82 -1.44 7.58
N ALA A 245 -15.70 -2.68 7.11
CA ALA A 245 -14.56 -3.54 7.39
C ALA A 245 -13.48 -3.41 6.33
N GLU A 246 -13.88 -3.47 5.05
CA GLU A 246 -12.98 -3.36 3.91
C GLU A 246 -13.70 -2.64 2.75
N ALA A 247 -12.93 -2.06 1.85
CA ALA A 247 -13.45 -1.46 0.64
C ALA A 247 -12.50 -1.69 -0.53
N ALA A 248 -13.06 -1.84 -1.72
CA ALA A 248 -12.35 -1.81 -3.00
C ALA A 248 -13.06 -0.85 -3.94
N VAL A 249 -12.29 -0.11 -4.73
CA VAL A 249 -12.83 0.91 -5.63
C VAL A 249 -12.30 0.70 -7.04
N ILE A 250 -13.19 0.87 -8.01
CA ILE A 250 -12.86 0.83 -9.44
C ILE A 250 -13.46 2.02 -10.18
N GLY A 251 -12.86 2.38 -11.32
CA GLY A 251 -13.45 3.30 -12.29
C GLY A 251 -14.33 2.55 -13.29
N ARG A 252 -15.52 3.08 -13.54
CA ARG A 252 -16.37 2.68 -14.67
C ARG A 252 -16.41 3.81 -15.69
N PRO A 253 -16.44 3.52 -16.99
CA PRO A 253 -16.65 4.54 -18.01
C PRO A 253 -17.92 5.36 -17.78
N ASP A 254 -17.83 6.66 -17.96
CA ASP A 254 -18.94 7.61 -17.86
C ASP A 254 -18.84 8.63 -18.99
N GLU A 255 -19.93 8.83 -19.72
CA GLU A 255 -19.95 9.67 -20.93
C GLU A 255 -19.66 11.16 -20.64
N ILE A 256 -19.99 11.64 -19.44
CA ILE A 256 -19.83 13.04 -19.06
C ILE A 256 -18.54 13.27 -18.27
N LYS A 257 -18.24 12.38 -17.33
CA LYS A 257 -17.12 12.56 -16.40
C LYS A 257 -15.84 11.84 -16.82
N GLY A 258 -15.88 11.06 -17.93
CA GLY A 258 -14.83 10.14 -18.33
C GLY A 258 -14.90 8.84 -17.55
N GLU A 259 -14.82 8.93 -16.24
CA GLU A 259 -15.07 7.80 -15.32
C GLU A 259 -15.97 8.21 -14.15
N ASN A 260 -16.76 7.28 -13.64
CA ASN A 260 -17.40 7.36 -12.33
C ASN A 260 -16.82 6.31 -11.38
N ILE A 261 -17.00 6.53 -10.10
CA ILE A 261 -16.47 5.68 -9.03
C ILE A 261 -17.52 4.66 -8.63
N LYS A 262 -17.15 3.36 -8.68
CA LYS A 262 -17.91 2.29 -8.04
C LYS A 262 -17.10 1.72 -6.88
N ALA A 263 -17.72 1.61 -5.71
CA ALA A 263 -17.15 1.01 -4.52
C ALA A 263 -17.80 -0.34 -4.21
N PHE A 264 -16.99 -1.27 -3.73
CA PHE A 264 -17.41 -2.56 -3.16
C PHE A 264 -17.01 -2.55 -1.68
N VAL A 265 -17.97 -2.71 -0.80
CA VAL A 265 -17.78 -2.52 0.64
C VAL A 265 -18.17 -3.77 1.40
N ILE A 266 -17.23 -4.33 2.15
CA ILE A 266 -17.49 -5.37 3.15
C ILE A 266 -17.87 -4.68 4.46
N LEU A 267 -19.01 -5.03 4.99
CA LEU A 267 -19.50 -4.47 6.25
C LEU A 267 -18.95 -5.24 7.46
N ARG A 268 -18.84 -4.54 8.57
CA ARG A 268 -18.56 -5.17 9.85
C ARG A 268 -19.77 -5.98 10.34
N VAL A 269 -19.51 -6.97 11.18
CA VAL A 269 -20.54 -7.77 11.83
C VAL A 269 -21.56 -6.86 12.54
N GLY A 270 -22.84 -7.13 12.33
CA GLY A 270 -23.95 -6.33 12.89
C GLY A 270 -24.44 -5.20 11.98
N HIS A 271 -23.82 -5.02 10.80
CA HIS A 271 -24.30 -4.07 9.79
C HIS A 271 -24.81 -4.79 8.55
N THR A 272 -25.86 -4.25 7.92
CA THR A 272 -26.47 -4.79 6.70
C THR A 272 -26.52 -3.69 5.63
N GLY A 273 -26.23 -4.07 4.38
CA GLY A 273 -26.32 -3.16 3.24
C GLY A 273 -27.74 -2.64 3.05
N SER A 274 -27.86 -1.35 2.86
CA SER A 274 -29.13 -0.69 2.60
C SER A 274 -28.92 0.63 1.86
N PRO A 275 -29.95 1.16 1.15
CA PRO A 275 -29.86 2.48 0.53
C PRO A 275 -29.54 3.60 1.51
N GLN A 276 -29.98 3.49 2.76
CA GLN A 276 -29.70 4.46 3.81
C GLN A 276 -28.22 4.42 4.24
N LEU A 277 -27.62 3.23 4.33
CA LEU A 277 -26.21 3.09 4.62
C LEU A 277 -25.35 3.57 3.45
N GLU A 278 -25.74 3.24 2.22
CA GLU A 278 -25.07 3.76 1.02
C GLU A 278 -25.04 5.29 1.00
N ALA A 279 -26.16 5.95 1.28
CA ALA A 279 -26.23 7.41 1.36
C ALA A 279 -25.27 7.96 2.44
N LYS A 280 -25.24 7.36 3.65
CA LYS A 280 -24.34 7.74 4.73
C LYS A 280 -22.85 7.58 4.34
N LEU A 281 -22.51 6.49 3.67
CA LEU A 281 -21.14 6.26 3.21
C LEU A 281 -20.73 7.27 2.13
N LYS A 282 -21.62 7.60 1.20
CA LYS A 282 -21.40 8.66 0.19
C LYS A 282 -21.18 10.03 0.84
N ASP A 283 -22.00 10.37 1.84
CA ASP A 283 -21.84 11.63 2.58
C ASP A 283 -20.56 11.65 3.41
N HIS A 284 -20.16 10.52 3.98
CA HIS A 284 -18.89 10.39 4.70
C HIS A 284 -17.70 10.63 3.75
N VAL A 285 -17.67 9.99 2.57
CA VAL A 285 -16.63 10.23 1.56
C VAL A 285 -16.62 11.71 1.12
N ARG A 286 -17.80 12.32 0.93
CA ARG A 286 -17.92 13.74 0.59
C ARG A 286 -17.29 14.64 1.65
N HIS A 287 -17.50 14.32 2.91
CA HIS A 287 -16.92 15.08 4.02
C HIS A 287 -15.40 14.94 4.09
N VAL A 288 -14.86 13.73 3.84
CA VAL A 288 -13.41 13.43 3.96
C VAL A 288 -12.62 13.90 2.74
N LEU A 289 -13.13 13.67 1.51
CA LEU A 289 -12.39 13.86 0.26
C LEU A 289 -12.99 14.89 -0.70
N GLY A 290 -14.19 15.38 -0.40
CA GLY A 290 -14.91 16.28 -1.29
C GLY A 290 -15.81 15.59 -2.31
N GLY A 291 -16.61 16.39 -3.03
CA GLY A 291 -17.69 15.89 -3.89
C GLY A 291 -17.26 15.06 -5.11
N ILE A 292 -16.07 15.31 -5.63
CA ILE A 292 -15.53 14.61 -6.82
C ILE A 292 -15.22 13.15 -6.53
N ALA A 293 -14.78 12.84 -5.31
CA ALA A 293 -14.39 11.50 -4.87
C ALA A 293 -15.59 10.61 -4.44
N VAL A 294 -16.80 11.14 -4.46
CA VAL A 294 -18.00 10.41 -4.01
C VAL A 294 -18.34 9.28 -4.98
N PRO A 295 -18.44 8.02 -4.51
CA PRO A 295 -18.88 6.91 -5.35
C PRO A 295 -20.28 7.15 -5.94
N ALA A 296 -20.42 6.89 -7.25
CA ALA A 296 -21.72 6.89 -7.89
C ALA A 296 -22.59 5.74 -7.36
N GLU A 297 -21.95 4.61 -7.08
CA GLU A 297 -22.60 3.38 -6.59
C GLU A 297 -21.73 2.71 -5.52
N ILE A 298 -22.36 2.13 -4.50
CA ILE A 298 -21.73 1.28 -3.49
C ILE A 298 -22.44 -0.06 -3.46
N ALA A 299 -21.71 -1.13 -3.77
CA ALA A 299 -22.17 -2.51 -3.64
C ALA A 299 -21.69 -3.11 -2.32
N PHE A 300 -22.46 -4.04 -1.75
CA PHE A 300 -22.14 -4.72 -0.50
C PHE A 300 -22.01 -6.25 -0.73
N PRO A 301 -20.90 -6.71 -1.33
CA PRO A 301 -20.65 -8.13 -1.53
C PRO A 301 -20.22 -8.80 -0.21
N ASP A 302 -20.36 -10.13 -0.15
CA ASP A 302 -19.91 -10.91 1.01
C ASP A 302 -18.39 -11.02 1.09
N LYS A 303 -17.70 -11.04 -0.06
CA LYS A 303 -16.24 -11.10 -0.14
C LYS A 303 -15.68 -10.29 -1.31
N LEU A 304 -14.44 -9.85 -1.19
CA LEU A 304 -13.64 -9.23 -2.26
C LEU A 304 -12.65 -10.25 -2.82
N PRO A 305 -12.38 -10.26 -4.13
CA PRO A 305 -11.35 -11.12 -4.71
C PRO A 305 -9.98 -10.67 -4.21
N LYS A 306 -9.25 -11.60 -3.62
CA LYS A 306 -7.93 -11.35 -3.04
C LYS A 306 -6.91 -12.35 -3.56
N THR A 307 -5.66 -11.95 -3.50
CA THR A 307 -4.54 -12.88 -3.60
C THR A 307 -4.39 -13.63 -2.27
N ARG A 308 -3.65 -14.74 -2.26
CA ARG A 308 -3.31 -15.49 -1.05
C ARG A 308 -2.64 -14.64 0.04
N SER A 309 -2.02 -13.52 -0.33
CA SER A 309 -1.44 -12.55 0.61
C SER A 309 -2.43 -11.50 1.12
N GLY A 310 -3.72 -11.61 0.78
CA GLY A 310 -4.78 -10.68 1.20
C GLY A 310 -4.89 -9.40 0.37
N LYS A 311 -4.09 -9.23 -0.70
CA LYS A 311 -4.17 -8.06 -1.60
C LYS A 311 -5.40 -8.15 -2.49
N ILE A 312 -6.23 -7.11 -2.51
CA ILE A 312 -7.42 -7.02 -3.37
C ILE A 312 -7.02 -6.96 -4.85
N ILE A 313 -7.64 -7.81 -5.67
CA ILE A 313 -7.42 -7.88 -7.12
C ILE A 313 -8.43 -6.98 -7.84
N ARG A 314 -8.17 -5.66 -7.89
CA ARG A 314 -9.07 -4.67 -8.52
C ARG A 314 -9.30 -4.94 -10.00
N ARG A 315 -8.28 -5.48 -10.71
CA ARG A 315 -8.40 -5.90 -12.11
C ARG A 315 -9.57 -6.87 -12.31
N LEU A 316 -9.70 -7.84 -11.41
CA LEU A 316 -10.77 -8.84 -11.47
C LEU A 316 -12.14 -8.19 -11.24
N LEU A 317 -12.27 -7.31 -10.23
CA LEU A 317 -13.51 -6.56 -9.99
C LEU A 317 -13.90 -5.71 -11.21
N LYS A 318 -12.92 -5.03 -11.82
CA LYS A 318 -13.16 -4.20 -13.00
C LYS A 318 -13.54 -5.04 -14.22
N ALA A 319 -12.91 -6.20 -14.43
CA ALA A 319 -13.25 -7.12 -15.52
C ALA A 319 -14.65 -7.68 -15.36
N GLN A 320 -15.02 -8.14 -14.18
CA GLN A 320 -16.37 -8.65 -13.87
C GLN A 320 -17.44 -7.56 -14.07
N GLU A 321 -17.18 -6.35 -13.57
CA GLU A 321 -18.13 -5.23 -13.69
C GLU A 321 -18.35 -4.80 -15.14
N LEU A 322 -17.32 -4.87 -15.98
CA LEU A 322 -17.39 -4.47 -17.38
C LEU A 322 -17.70 -5.63 -18.34
N GLY A 323 -17.99 -6.83 -17.80
CA GLY A 323 -18.26 -8.03 -18.64
C GLY A 323 -17.07 -8.42 -19.54
N ARG A 324 -15.84 -8.18 -19.07
CA ARG A 324 -14.60 -8.50 -19.79
C ARG A 324 -13.99 -9.82 -19.30
N ASP A 325 -13.10 -10.38 -20.12
CA ASP A 325 -12.30 -11.54 -19.68
C ASP A 325 -11.51 -11.21 -18.42
N VAL A 326 -11.65 -12.06 -17.40
CA VAL A 326 -10.99 -11.91 -16.12
C VAL A 326 -9.50 -12.22 -16.14
N GLY A 327 -9.00 -12.88 -17.22
CA GLY A 327 -7.59 -13.24 -17.41
C GLY A 327 -7.07 -14.25 -16.37
N ASP A 328 -5.77 -14.17 -16.07
CA ASP A 328 -5.09 -15.10 -15.14
C ASP A 328 -5.62 -14.99 -13.70
N LEU A 329 -6.06 -16.14 -13.16
CA LEU A 329 -6.59 -16.29 -11.79
C LEU A 329 -5.63 -17.07 -10.88
N SER A 330 -4.43 -17.42 -11.31
CA SER A 330 -3.49 -18.29 -10.57
C SER A 330 -3.11 -17.76 -9.17
N THR A 331 -3.26 -16.46 -8.94
CA THR A 331 -2.97 -15.80 -7.66
C THR A 331 -4.20 -15.61 -6.77
N LEU A 332 -5.38 -15.98 -7.25
CA LEU A 332 -6.63 -15.83 -6.48
C LEU A 332 -6.63 -16.78 -5.27
N GLU A 333 -7.08 -16.27 -4.14
CA GLU A 333 -7.39 -17.06 -2.95
C GLU A 333 -8.69 -17.88 -3.22
N GLU A 334 -8.68 -19.17 -2.94
CA GLU A 334 -9.82 -20.06 -3.12
C GLU A 334 -10.93 -19.82 -2.08
#